data_27f303b84e9535f8784a177680eec9c9
#
_entry.id   27f303b84e9535f8784a177680eec9c9
#
_cell.length_a   1.000
_cell.length_b   1.000
_cell.length_c   1.000
_cell.angle_alpha   90.00
_cell.angle_beta   90.00
_cell.angle_gamma   90.00
#
_symmetry.space_group_name_H-M   'P 1'
#
loop_
_entity.id
_entity.type
_entity.pdbx_description
1 polymer ?
#
loop_
_entity_poly.entity_id
_entity_poly.type
_entity_poly.pdbx_seq_one_letter_code
_entity_poly.pdbx_strand_id
1 'polypeptide(L)'
;MKKLLVATCIGLLLASCTPKEELSEQEAVTLLRQQMNYPKTFTYDIFCADPEYSQKALDAGLETKGFVTVKRTQKLSEVGQSLIEFTNQASPYLVSLSDQDKKTNIQKVKIADEYLNQVSDITLDKDGKKATIEYTTIYKNTTPFSSLVHIDLQKPITHTVYLILADTGWKLKDK
;
A
#
# COMPACT_ATOMS: atom_id res chain seq x y z
N MET A 1 -28.27 -79.75 0.69
CA MET A 1 -27.70 -78.89 1.72
C MET A 1 -27.23 -77.61 1.03
N LYS A 2 -28.07 -76.55 0.98
CA LYS A 2 -27.73 -75.24 0.37
C LYS A 2 -27.42 -74.28 1.48
N LYS A 3 -26.15 -73.82 1.55
CA LYS A 3 -25.71 -72.79 2.49
C LYS A 3 -25.98 -71.43 1.87
N LEU A 4 -26.85 -70.66 2.53
CA LEU A 4 -27.21 -69.29 2.17
C LEU A 4 -26.14 -68.35 2.79
N LEU A 5 -25.41 -67.64 1.97
CA LEU A 5 -24.45 -66.63 2.39
C LEU A 5 -25.15 -65.27 2.38
N VAL A 6 -25.40 -64.71 3.56
CA VAL A 6 -25.91 -63.36 3.72
C VAL A 6 -24.72 -62.42 3.74
N ALA A 7 -24.57 -61.60 2.68
CA ALA A 7 -23.58 -60.56 2.62
C ALA A 7 -24.16 -59.25 3.22
N THR A 8 -23.71 -58.88 4.42
CA THR A 8 -24.04 -57.64 5.09
C THR A 8 -23.19 -56.49 4.55
N CYS A 9 -23.78 -55.65 3.71
CA CYS A 9 -23.13 -54.41 3.25
C CYS A 9 -23.18 -53.38 4.39
N ILE A 10 -22.06 -53.18 5.06
CA ILE A 10 -21.86 -52.05 6.00
C ILE A 10 -21.52 -50.83 5.17
N GLY A 11 -22.50 -49.95 4.96
CA GLY A 11 -22.32 -48.64 4.33
C GLY A 11 -21.52 -47.71 5.29
N LEU A 12 -20.27 -47.45 4.97
CA LEU A 12 -19.51 -46.36 5.61
C LEU A 12 -20.11 -45.03 5.15
N LEU A 13 -20.86 -44.37 6.01
CA LEU A 13 -21.16 -42.94 5.89
C LEU A 13 -19.90 -42.14 6.19
N LEU A 14 -19.14 -41.78 5.17
CA LEU A 14 -18.10 -40.76 5.28
C LEU A 14 -18.80 -39.42 5.54
N ALA A 15 -18.91 -39.02 6.80
CA ALA A 15 -19.22 -37.67 7.16
C ALA A 15 -18.09 -36.77 6.63
N SER A 16 -18.30 -36.19 5.46
CA SER A 16 -17.43 -35.13 4.93
C SER A 16 -17.59 -33.90 5.81
N CYS A 17 -16.83 -33.84 6.90
CA CYS A 17 -16.53 -32.55 7.55
C CYS A 17 -15.69 -31.77 6.54
N THR A 18 -16.30 -30.88 5.77
CA THR A 18 -15.55 -29.81 5.11
C THR A 18 -14.84 -29.02 6.20
N PRO A 19 -13.52 -28.98 6.22
CA PRO A 19 -12.80 -28.16 7.18
C PRO A 19 -13.27 -26.72 6.95
N LYS A 20 -13.73 -26.06 8.03
CA LYS A 20 -14.03 -24.64 8.00
C LYS A 20 -12.73 -23.97 7.54
N GLU A 21 -12.76 -23.29 6.44
CA GLU A 21 -11.57 -22.66 5.86
C GLU A 21 -11.19 -21.47 6.76
N GLU A 22 -10.43 -21.79 7.81
CA GLU A 22 -9.93 -20.81 8.76
C GLU A 22 -8.80 -20.03 8.09
N LEU A 23 -8.92 -18.71 8.06
CA LEU A 23 -7.88 -17.84 7.53
C LEU A 23 -6.67 -17.86 8.47
N SER A 24 -5.61 -18.55 8.07
CA SER A 24 -4.35 -18.57 8.82
C SER A 24 -3.58 -17.25 8.68
N GLU A 25 -2.71 -16.94 9.64
CA GLU A 25 -1.83 -15.76 9.57
C GLU A 25 -0.97 -15.77 8.29
N GLN A 26 -0.45 -16.93 7.90
CA GLN A 26 0.38 -17.09 6.69
C GLN A 26 -0.39 -16.76 5.41
N GLU A 27 -1.64 -17.20 5.31
CA GLU A 27 -2.53 -16.89 4.20
C GLU A 27 -2.89 -15.41 4.19
N ALA A 28 -3.19 -14.83 5.35
CA ALA A 28 -3.46 -13.40 5.50
C ALA A 28 -2.27 -12.55 5.03
N VAL A 29 -1.06 -12.89 5.47
CA VAL A 29 0.19 -12.22 5.02
C VAL A 29 0.36 -12.32 3.50
N THR A 30 0.16 -13.51 2.93
CA THR A 30 0.29 -13.74 1.49
C THR A 30 -0.73 -12.93 0.70
N LEU A 31 -1.98 -12.96 1.15
CA LEU A 31 -3.09 -12.22 0.56
C LEU A 31 -2.87 -10.71 0.61
N LEU A 32 -2.47 -10.18 1.78
CA LEU A 32 -2.17 -8.76 1.94
C LEU A 32 -1.02 -8.33 1.01
N ARG A 33 0.06 -9.11 0.92
CA ARG A 33 1.18 -8.80 0.01
C ARG A 33 0.74 -8.74 -1.44
N GLN A 34 -0.06 -9.69 -1.88
CA GLN A 34 -0.51 -9.77 -3.28
C GLN A 34 -1.57 -8.72 -3.61
N GLN A 35 -2.65 -8.64 -2.81
CA GLN A 35 -3.77 -7.76 -3.14
C GLN A 35 -3.52 -6.29 -2.81
N MET A 36 -2.65 -6.00 -1.84
CA MET A 36 -2.26 -4.64 -1.49
C MET A 36 -0.96 -4.19 -2.17
N ASN A 37 -0.33 -5.08 -2.98
CA ASN A 37 0.91 -4.81 -3.72
C ASN A 37 2.07 -4.34 -2.82
N TYR A 38 2.28 -4.98 -1.66
CA TYR A 38 3.44 -4.69 -0.84
C TYR A 38 4.72 -5.37 -1.40
N PRO A 39 5.89 -4.67 -1.39
CA PRO A 39 6.10 -3.30 -0.93
C PRO A 39 5.53 -2.25 -1.88
N LYS A 40 5.00 -1.16 -1.31
CA LYS A 40 4.49 -0.01 -2.06
C LYS A 40 5.49 1.13 -2.02
N THR A 41 5.55 1.91 -3.09
CA THR A 41 6.24 3.20 -3.06
C THR A 41 5.32 4.25 -2.43
N PHE A 42 5.73 4.81 -1.31
CA PHE A 42 5.08 5.98 -0.72
C PHE A 42 5.59 7.23 -1.44
N THR A 43 4.68 7.98 -2.04
CA THR A 43 5.00 9.16 -2.84
C THR A 43 4.37 10.43 -2.26
N TYR A 44 4.91 11.57 -2.66
CA TYR A 44 4.37 12.90 -2.36
C TYR A 44 4.26 13.70 -3.64
N ASP A 45 3.13 14.37 -3.83
CA ASP A 45 2.86 15.19 -5.00
C ASP A 45 3.32 16.62 -4.72
N ILE A 46 4.24 17.13 -5.55
CA ILE A 46 4.74 18.51 -5.50
C ILE A 46 4.09 19.28 -6.64
N PHE A 47 3.31 20.29 -6.31
CA PHE A 47 2.71 21.22 -7.27
C PHE A 47 3.76 22.29 -7.59
N CYS A 48 4.48 22.10 -8.69
CA CYS A 48 5.70 22.86 -9.00
C CYS A 48 5.44 24.35 -9.28
N ALA A 49 4.23 24.74 -9.67
CA ALA A 49 3.85 26.12 -9.91
C ALA A 49 3.25 26.83 -8.68
N ASP A 50 3.12 26.11 -7.55
CA ASP A 50 2.49 26.62 -6.32
C ASP A 50 3.55 27.21 -5.38
N PRO A 51 3.42 28.49 -4.96
CA PRO A 51 4.32 29.13 -4.01
C PRO A 51 4.39 28.44 -2.65
N GLU A 52 3.31 27.80 -2.18
CA GLU A 52 3.30 27.07 -0.90
C GLU A 52 4.25 25.86 -0.97
N TYR A 53 4.21 25.12 -2.07
CA TYR A 53 5.13 23.98 -2.26
C TYR A 53 6.56 24.42 -2.45
N SER A 54 6.78 25.60 -3.06
CA SER A 54 8.11 26.22 -3.14
C SER A 54 8.66 26.52 -1.76
N GLN A 55 7.84 27.10 -0.88
CA GLN A 55 8.25 27.38 0.50
C GLN A 55 8.51 26.08 1.27
N LYS A 56 7.64 25.06 1.15
CA LYS A 56 7.86 23.74 1.77
C LYS A 56 9.18 23.10 1.31
N ALA A 57 9.52 23.22 0.04
CA ALA A 57 10.78 22.69 -0.48
C ALA A 57 12.01 23.41 0.11
N LEU A 58 11.92 24.75 0.31
CA LEU A 58 12.95 25.54 0.97
C LEU A 58 13.09 25.17 2.45
N ASP A 59 11.98 25.10 3.18
CA ASP A 59 11.94 24.77 4.62
C ASP A 59 12.47 23.36 4.89
N ALA A 60 12.19 22.40 3.97
CA ALA A 60 12.75 21.05 4.00
C ALA A 60 14.25 20.99 3.65
N GLY A 61 14.85 22.10 3.26
CA GLY A 61 16.26 22.21 2.88
C GLY A 61 16.61 21.49 1.58
N LEU A 62 15.64 21.25 0.70
CA LEU A 62 15.87 20.50 -0.55
C LEU A 62 16.73 21.28 -1.54
N GLU A 63 16.62 22.61 -1.57
CA GLU A 63 17.49 23.46 -2.40
C GLU A 63 18.92 23.47 -1.86
N THR A 64 19.09 23.66 -0.56
CA THR A 64 20.41 23.64 0.09
C THR A 64 21.14 22.31 -0.11
N LYS A 65 20.37 21.21 -0.14
CA LYS A 65 20.89 19.85 -0.40
C LYS A 65 21.09 19.57 -1.89
N GLY A 66 20.74 20.51 -2.78
CA GLY A 66 20.95 20.39 -4.22
C GLY A 66 19.93 19.51 -4.98
N PHE A 67 18.78 19.16 -4.39
CA PHE A 67 17.75 18.36 -5.06
C PHE A 67 16.81 19.18 -5.95
N VAL A 68 16.60 20.44 -5.60
CA VAL A 68 15.74 21.36 -6.36
C VAL A 68 16.41 22.73 -6.49
N THR A 69 15.93 23.51 -7.46
CA THR A 69 16.12 24.96 -7.50
C THR A 69 14.76 25.62 -7.41
N VAL A 70 14.67 26.73 -6.65
CA VAL A 70 13.41 27.42 -6.41
C VAL A 70 13.47 28.86 -6.93
N LYS A 71 12.60 29.21 -7.89
CA LYS A 71 12.44 30.58 -8.37
C LYS A 71 11.67 31.40 -7.32
N ARG A 72 12.30 32.43 -6.76
CA ARG A 72 11.71 33.28 -5.73
C ARG A 72 10.88 34.43 -6.28
N THR A 73 11.06 34.70 -7.58
CA THR A 73 10.33 35.77 -8.27
C THR A 73 9.91 35.27 -9.66
N GLN A 74 8.75 35.73 -10.12
CA GLN A 74 8.26 35.49 -11.47
C GLN A 74 7.82 36.81 -12.10
N LYS A 75 8.01 36.95 -13.41
CA LYS A 75 7.34 38.01 -14.17
C LYS A 75 5.85 37.66 -14.30
N LEU A 76 5.01 38.69 -14.50
CA LEU A 76 3.58 38.50 -14.69
C LEU A 76 3.27 37.52 -15.86
N SER A 77 4.09 37.54 -16.90
CA SER A 77 3.98 36.65 -18.06
C SER A 77 4.36 35.18 -17.76
N GLU A 78 4.98 34.90 -16.62
CA GLU A 78 5.45 33.58 -16.22
C GLU A 78 4.53 32.94 -15.16
N VAL A 79 3.46 33.63 -14.77
CA VAL A 79 2.50 33.10 -13.78
C VAL A 79 1.90 31.79 -14.28
N GLY A 80 1.95 30.76 -13.44
CA GLY A 80 1.53 29.39 -13.77
C GLY A 80 2.66 28.48 -14.32
N GLN A 81 3.86 29.03 -14.58
CA GLN A 81 5.04 28.22 -14.85
C GLN A 81 5.63 27.66 -13.54
N SER A 82 6.46 26.62 -13.67
CA SER A 82 7.10 25.99 -12.52
C SER A 82 8.00 26.97 -11.76
N LEU A 83 7.79 27.03 -10.44
CA LEU A 83 8.67 27.69 -9.48
C LEU A 83 9.77 26.72 -8.99
N ILE A 84 9.48 25.41 -9.01
CA ILE A 84 10.39 24.37 -8.54
C ILE A 84 10.90 23.60 -9.76
N GLU A 85 12.21 23.49 -9.89
CA GLU A 85 12.88 22.66 -10.90
C GLU A 85 13.73 21.59 -10.19
N PHE A 86 13.65 20.36 -10.65
CA PHE A 86 14.42 19.23 -10.08
C PHE A 86 15.77 19.11 -10.75
N THR A 87 16.80 18.93 -9.97
CA THR A 87 18.17 18.71 -10.46
C THR A 87 18.40 17.26 -10.86
N ASN A 88 19.51 16.97 -11.50
CA ASN A 88 19.94 15.60 -11.80
C ASN A 88 20.10 14.74 -10.52
N GLN A 89 20.43 15.36 -9.39
CA GLN A 89 20.55 14.67 -8.10
C GLN A 89 19.21 14.15 -7.59
N ALA A 90 18.09 14.78 -7.96
CA ALA A 90 16.75 14.33 -7.63
C ALA A 90 16.28 13.15 -8.49
N SER A 91 16.83 12.97 -9.69
CA SER A 91 16.35 12.00 -10.68
C SER A 91 16.07 10.58 -10.15
N PRO A 92 16.89 9.98 -9.26
CA PRO A 92 16.62 8.64 -8.71
C PRO A 92 15.34 8.54 -7.86
N TYR A 93 14.80 9.67 -7.43
CA TYR A 93 13.64 9.75 -6.53
C TYR A 93 12.38 10.23 -7.23
N LEU A 94 12.49 10.63 -8.51
CA LEU A 94 11.34 11.05 -9.31
C LEU A 94 10.54 9.84 -9.77
N VAL A 95 9.22 9.91 -9.61
CA VAL A 95 8.29 8.87 -10.04
C VAL A 95 7.68 9.26 -11.38
N SER A 96 7.44 8.27 -12.23
CA SER A 96 6.79 8.46 -13.52
C SER A 96 5.44 9.14 -13.38
N LEU A 97 5.17 10.12 -14.22
CA LEU A 97 3.98 10.96 -14.20
C LEU A 97 2.93 10.45 -15.17
N SER A 98 1.67 10.53 -14.78
CA SER A 98 0.55 10.45 -15.71
C SER A 98 0.51 11.69 -16.62
N ASP A 99 -0.21 11.60 -17.72
CA ASP A 99 -0.39 12.77 -18.61
C ASP A 99 -1.17 13.91 -17.91
N GLN A 100 -2.02 13.56 -16.94
CA GLN A 100 -2.73 14.56 -16.13
C GLN A 100 -1.77 15.28 -15.20
N ASP A 101 -0.87 14.57 -14.50
CA ASP A 101 0.13 15.18 -13.61
C ASP A 101 1.02 16.18 -14.37
N LYS A 102 1.44 15.82 -15.57
CA LYS A 102 2.24 16.71 -16.45
C LYS A 102 1.49 17.99 -16.81
N LYS A 103 0.19 17.89 -17.13
CA LYS A 103 -0.67 19.06 -17.48
C LYS A 103 -0.88 20.00 -16.30
N THR A 104 -0.82 19.50 -15.09
CA THR A 104 -1.06 20.27 -13.85
C THR A 104 0.22 20.67 -13.13
N ASN A 105 1.38 20.57 -13.78
CA ASN A 105 2.70 20.85 -13.17
C ASN A 105 2.94 20.11 -11.86
N ILE A 106 2.46 18.86 -11.74
CA ILE A 106 2.73 18.00 -10.59
C ILE A 106 3.96 17.15 -10.88
N GLN A 107 4.89 17.09 -9.92
CA GLN A 107 5.95 16.08 -9.88
C GLN A 107 5.76 15.20 -8.67
N LYS A 108 5.71 13.88 -8.88
CA LYS A 108 5.68 12.89 -7.80
C LYS A 108 7.08 12.52 -7.40
N VAL A 109 7.35 12.57 -6.10
CA VAL A 109 8.64 12.17 -5.52
C VAL A 109 8.45 11.00 -4.58
N LYS A 110 9.40 10.08 -4.58
CA LYS A 110 9.44 8.97 -3.62
C LYS A 110 9.82 9.49 -2.24
N ILE A 111 9.05 9.13 -1.24
CA ILE A 111 9.33 9.39 0.18
C ILE A 111 10.04 8.20 0.81
N ALA A 112 9.47 7.00 0.65
CA ALA A 112 9.96 5.75 1.22
C ALA A 112 9.35 4.54 0.49
N ASP A 113 9.77 3.35 0.86
CA ASP A 113 9.06 2.10 0.55
C ASP A 113 8.29 1.63 1.79
N GLU A 114 6.98 1.37 1.61
CA GLU A 114 6.11 0.82 2.64
C GLU A 114 6.05 -0.70 2.54
N TYR A 115 6.40 -1.38 3.62
CA TYR A 115 6.42 -2.85 3.71
C TYR A 115 5.37 -3.34 4.69
N LEU A 116 4.67 -4.42 4.35
CA LEU A 116 3.92 -5.19 5.34
C LEU A 116 4.90 -5.71 6.41
N ASN A 117 4.63 -5.39 7.67
CA ASN A 117 5.45 -5.79 8.81
C ASN A 117 4.93 -7.09 9.41
N GLN A 118 3.73 -7.04 10.01
CA GLN A 118 3.11 -8.21 10.65
C GLN A 118 1.59 -8.10 10.64
N VAL A 119 0.91 -9.23 10.68
CA VAL A 119 -0.50 -9.34 11.04
C VAL A 119 -0.57 -9.41 12.56
N SER A 120 -1.40 -8.57 13.18
CA SER A 120 -1.54 -8.49 14.63
C SER A 120 -2.79 -9.19 15.15
N ASP A 121 -3.86 -9.23 14.35
CA ASP A 121 -5.10 -9.91 14.70
C ASP A 121 -5.89 -10.35 13.45
N ILE A 122 -6.62 -11.46 13.60
CA ILE A 122 -7.57 -11.98 12.60
C ILE A 122 -8.85 -12.37 13.33
N THR A 123 -9.92 -11.64 13.10
CA THR A 123 -11.24 -11.92 13.65
C THR A 123 -12.18 -12.40 12.55
N LEU A 124 -12.74 -13.61 12.69
CA LEU A 124 -13.78 -14.14 11.80
C LEU A 124 -15.18 -13.78 12.31
N ASP A 125 -16.12 -13.55 11.39
CA ASP A 125 -17.53 -13.44 11.75
C ASP A 125 -18.12 -14.80 12.17
N LYS A 126 -19.36 -14.79 12.67
CA LYS A 126 -20.05 -16.01 13.18
C LYS A 126 -20.18 -17.09 12.13
N ASP A 127 -20.36 -16.70 10.87
CA ASP A 127 -20.58 -17.60 9.75
C ASP A 127 -19.26 -18.05 9.12
N GLY A 128 -18.13 -17.47 9.51
CA GLY A 128 -16.80 -17.74 8.97
C GLY A 128 -16.62 -17.29 7.53
N LYS A 129 -17.47 -16.37 7.04
CA LYS A 129 -17.45 -15.87 5.66
C LYS A 129 -16.88 -14.47 5.51
N LYS A 130 -16.63 -13.79 6.61
CA LYS A 130 -15.98 -12.49 6.65
C LYS A 130 -14.88 -12.51 7.68
N ALA A 131 -13.81 -11.79 7.40
CA ALA A 131 -12.71 -11.61 8.31
C ALA A 131 -12.35 -10.13 8.42
N THR A 132 -11.95 -9.72 9.61
CA THR A 132 -11.27 -8.45 9.87
C THR A 132 -9.83 -8.78 10.19
N ILE A 133 -8.90 -8.14 9.48
CA ILE A 133 -7.46 -8.28 9.73
C ILE A 133 -6.92 -6.94 10.22
N GLU A 134 -6.26 -6.96 11.38
CA GLU A 134 -5.40 -5.87 11.82
C GLU A 134 -3.94 -6.22 11.49
N TYR A 135 -3.24 -5.29 10.89
CA TYR A 135 -1.84 -5.46 10.50
C TYR A 135 -1.07 -4.16 10.60
N THR A 136 0.24 -4.26 10.63
CA THR A 136 1.12 -3.09 10.64
C THR A 136 1.98 -3.03 9.40
N THR A 137 2.32 -1.79 9.00
CA THR A 137 3.34 -1.52 7.99
C THR A 137 4.48 -0.72 8.58
N ILE A 138 5.64 -0.80 7.92
CA ILE A 138 6.85 -0.02 8.26
C ILE A 138 7.40 0.61 6.99
N TYR A 139 8.00 1.78 7.14
CA TYR A 139 8.71 2.44 6.06
C TYR A 139 10.22 2.10 6.07
N LYS A 140 10.77 1.86 4.89
CA LYS A 140 12.21 1.65 4.65
C LYS A 140 12.66 2.48 3.46
N ASN A 141 13.98 2.55 3.24
CA ASN A 141 14.56 3.25 2.10
C ASN A 141 14.03 4.68 1.96
N THR A 142 14.01 5.42 3.08
CA THR A 142 13.60 6.83 3.11
C THR A 142 14.51 7.65 2.22
N THR A 143 13.94 8.62 1.52
CA THR A 143 14.65 9.51 0.58
C THR A 143 14.87 10.89 1.20
N PRO A 144 15.68 11.77 0.57
CA PRO A 144 15.79 13.17 1.00
C PRO A 144 14.48 13.94 1.01
N PHE A 145 13.48 13.51 0.21
CA PHE A 145 12.16 14.11 0.15
C PHE A 145 11.26 13.74 1.34
N SER A 146 11.71 12.83 2.21
CA SER A 146 10.98 12.47 3.44
C SER A 146 10.77 13.66 4.39
N SER A 147 11.58 14.71 4.28
CA SER A 147 11.41 15.96 5.03
C SER A 147 10.17 16.77 4.63
N LEU A 148 9.48 16.41 3.53
CA LEU A 148 8.24 17.05 3.10
C LEU A 148 7.00 16.53 3.85
N VAL A 149 7.11 15.38 4.53
CA VAL A 149 5.97 14.78 5.25
C VAL A 149 6.15 14.92 6.76
N HIS A 150 5.04 15.18 7.46
CA HIS A 150 5.01 15.39 8.92
C HIS A 150 4.57 14.11 9.67
N ILE A 151 4.94 12.95 9.14
CA ILE A 151 4.67 11.65 9.79
C ILE A 151 5.98 11.03 10.29
N ASP A 152 5.91 10.30 11.40
CA ASP A 152 7.05 9.58 11.92
C ASP A 152 7.24 8.26 11.13
N LEU A 153 8.13 8.30 10.14
CA LEU A 153 8.44 7.13 9.29
C LEU A 153 9.18 6.01 10.02
N GLN A 154 9.57 6.21 11.28
CA GLN A 154 10.25 5.18 12.08
C GLN A 154 9.27 4.31 12.86
N LYS A 155 8.02 4.74 13.00
CA LYS A 155 6.98 4.01 13.72
C LYS A 155 6.16 3.13 12.79
N PRO A 156 5.78 1.91 13.25
CA PRO A 156 4.80 1.11 12.56
C PRO A 156 3.45 1.83 12.48
N ILE A 157 2.76 1.66 11.36
CA ILE A 157 1.40 2.16 11.17
C ILE A 157 0.44 0.99 11.19
N THR A 158 -0.62 1.09 11.99
CA THR A 158 -1.67 0.07 12.09
C THR A 158 -2.74 0.32 11.03
N HIS A 159 -3.16 -0.75 10.38
CA HIS A 159 -4.21 -0.78 9.38
C HIS A 159 -5.24 -1.85 9.72
N THR A 160 -6.48 -1.63 9.29
CA THR A 160 -7.56 -2.61 9.36
C THR A 160 -8.12 -2.81 7.96
N VAL A 161 -8.30 -4.08 7.56
CA VAL A 161 -8.96 -4.45 6.31
C VAL A 161 -10.03 -5.50 6.55
N TYR A 162 -11.00 -5.53 5.66
CA TYR A 162 -12.10 -6.47 5.70
C TYR A 162 -12.00 -7.42 4.51
N LEU A 163 -12.19 -8.71 4.77
CA LEU A 163 -12.18 -9.76 3.79
C LEU A 163 -13.54 -10.42 3.68
N ILE A 164 -13.80 -11.00 2.52
CA ILE A 164 -14.92 -11.88 2.25
C ILE A 164 -14.42 -13.21 1.68
N LEU A 165 -15.00 -14.30 2.11
CA LEU A 165 -14.75 -15.62 1.55
C LEU A 165 -15.64 -15.79 0.30
N ALA A 166 -15.01 -15.84 -0.87
CA ALA A 166 -15.62 -16.12 -2.15
C ALA A 166 -15.32 -17.56 -2.58
N ASP A 167 -15.92 -18.04 -3.65
CA ASP A 167 -15.71 -19.40 -4.19
C ASP A 167 -14.23 -19.70 -4.54
N THR A 168 -13.44 -18.66 -4.78
CA THR A 168 -12.01 -18.73 -5.13
C THR A 168 -11.09 -18.40 -3.94
N GLY A 169 -11.59 -18.41 -2.70
CA GLY A 169 -10.85 -18.09 -1.49
C GLY A 169 -11.08 -16.65 -0.99
N TRP A 170 -10.28 -16.24 -0.02
CA TRP A 170 -10.40 -14.94 0.63
C TRP A 170 -10.02 -13.77 -0.29
N LYS A 171 -10.82 -12.71 -0.27
CA LYS A 171 -10.60 -11.47 -1.05
C LYS A 171 -10.82 -10.24 -0.19
N LEU A 172 -10.10 -9.16 -0.50
CA LEU A 172 -10.39 -7.84 0.07
C LEU A 172 -11.82 -7.44 -0.30
N LYS A 173 -12.56 -6.94 0.68
CA LYS A 173 -13.87 -6.34 0.43
C LYS A 173 -13.65 -4.97 -0.18
N ASP A 174 -14.22 -4.74 -1.36
CA ASP A 174 -14.23 -3.41 -1.98
C ASP A 174 -14.91 -2.40 -1.04
N LYS A 175 -14.39 -1.17 -1.06
CA LYS A 175 -14.91 -0.04 -0.25
C LYS A 175 -16.24 0.44 -0.77
#